data_e2b92de397caa55372a426d0af1eb16b
#
_entry.id   e2b92de397caa55372a426d0af1eb16b
#
_cell.length_a   1.000
_cell.length_b   1.000
_cell.length_c   1.000
_cell.angle_alpha   90.00
_cell.angle_beta   90.00
_cell.angle_gamma   90.00
#
_symmetry.space_group_name_H-M   'P 1'
#
loop_
_entity.id
_entity.type
_entity.pdbx_description
1 polymer ?
#
loop_
_entity_poly.entity_id
_entity_poly.type
_entity_poly.pdbx_seq_one_letter_code
_entity_poly.pdbx_strand_id
1 'polypeptide(L)'
;MKDQNLNAIKLLKMEKVREGKYLKNYELTYLNKAGRKKTFEIVSRKNLCSPDELGAKPSGVSIIAFQNDKLLLLKEFRMSINKSIFNLCAGMLEEGESIEECIERELYEETGLVPKRIISILPPSYSAVGFSDTTTYIAFVEVKGELADHSSENELISPHFFTRTELKELLTMEEFSSRSQLAAFFFIHNHLFA
;
A
#
# COMPACT_ATOMS: atom_id res chain seq x y z
N MET A 1 -20.29 -11.99 -14.68
CA MET A 1 -20.26 -13.44 -14.41
C MET A 1 -20.56 -13.63 -12.94
N LYS A 2 -21.69 -14.25 -12.57
CA LYS A 2 -21.98 -14.61 -11.18
C LYS A 2 -21.15 -15.83 -10.85
N ASP A 3 -20.23 -15.71 -9.90
CA ASP A 3 -19.38 -16.80 -9.43
C ASP A 3 -20.21 -17.91 -8.78
N GLN A 4 -20.58 -18.91 -9.58
CA GLN A 4 -21.32 -20.10 -9.10
C GLN A 4 -20.51 -20.99 -8.14
N ASN A 5 -19.20 -20.73 -7.95
CA ASN A 5 -18.30 -21.54 -7.11
C ASN A 5 -18.00 -20.94 -5.71
N LEU A 6 -18.40 -19.72 -5.43
CA LEU A 6 -18.19 -19.08 -4.10
C LEU A 6 -19.05 -19.72 -2.99
N ASN A 7 -20.14 -20.42 -3.36
CA ASN A 7 -20.98 -21.15 -2.40
C ASN A 7 -20.34 -22.43 -1.83
N ALA A 8 -19.16 -22.83 -2.32
CA ALA A 8 -18.50 -24.07 -1.89
C ALA A 8 -17.50 -23.85 -0.74
N ILE A 9 -17.13 -22.61 -0.43
CA ILE A 9 -16.21 -22.28 0.69
C ILE A 9 -16.98 -21.40 1.65
N LYS A 10 -17.07 -21.82 2.94
CA LYS A 10 -17.81 -21.11 3.96
C LYS A 10 -16.92 -20.83 5.15
N LEU A 11 -16.83 -19.57 5.54
CA LEU A 11 -16.24 -19.19 6.83
C LEU A 11 -17.16 -19.66 7.95
N LEU A 12 -16.61 -20.43 8.89
CA LEU A 12 -17.31 -20.97 10.03
C LEU A 12 -17.04 -20.21 11.31
N LYS A 13 -15.78 -19.73 11.47
CA LYS A 13 -15.31 -19.10 12.69
C LYS A 13 -14.16 -18.16 12.40
N MET A 14 -14.11 -17.05 13.10
CA MET A 14 -12.98 -16.14 13.21
C MET A 14 -12.63 -15.96 14.68
N GLU A 15 -11.38 -16.16 15.05
CA GLU A 15 -10.87 -15.99 16.41
C GLU A 15 -9.62 -15.13 16.42
N LYS A 16 -9.54 -14.19 17.36
CA LYS A 16 -8.31 -13.49 17.65
C LYS A 16 -7.45 -14.38 18.53
N VAL A 17 -6.33 -14.87 18.00
CA VAL A 17 -5.43 -15.79 18.70
C VAL A 17 -4.25 -15.10 19.38
N ARG A 18 -3.91 -13.86 18.94
CA ARG A 18 -2.87 -13.05 19.55
C ARG A 18 -3.18 -11.56 19.44
N GLU A 19 -2.92 -10.84 20.51
CA GLU A 19 -2.97 -9.38 20.56
C GLU A 19 -1.56 -8.82 20.70
N GLY A 20 -1.05 -8.21 19.63
CA GLY A 20 0.16 -7.41 19.65
C GLY A 20 -0.17 -5.92 19.77
N LYS A 21 0.82 -5.09 20.10
CA LYS A 21 0.64 -3.64 20.18
C LYS A 21 0.07 -3.04 18.88
N TYR A 22 0.60 -3.46 17.72
CA TYR A 22 0.23 -2.92 16.41
C TYR A 22 -0.49 -3.93 15.51
N LEU A 23 -0.23 -5.22 15.69
CA LEU A 23 -0.81 -6.30 14.90
C LEU A 23 -1.57 -7.26 15.78
N LYS A 24 -2.73 -7.69 15.29
CA LYS A 24 -3.57 -8.73 15.87
C LYS A 24 -3.54 -9.91 14.92
N ASN A 25 -3.37 -11.12 15.46
CA ASN A 25 -3.44 -12.34 14.67
C ASN A 25 -4.81 -12.97 14.83
N TYR A 26 -5.38 -13.37 13.73
CA TYR A 26 -6.67 -14.07 13.67
C TYR A 26 -6.52 -15.41 12.98
N GLU A 27 -7.25 -16.40 13.49
CA GLU A 27 -7.44 -17.69 12.86
C GLU A 27 -8.84 -17.76 12.24
N LEU A 28 -8.90 -18.04 10.95
CA LEU A 28 -10.12 -18.17 10.17
C LEU A 28 -10.34 -19.65 9.88
N THR A 29 -11.41 -20.25 10.41
CA THR A 29 -11.79 -21.64 10.10
C THR A 29 -12.81 -21.67 8.98
N TYR A 30 -12.47 -22.31 7.88
CA TYR A 30 -13.32 -22.48 6.69
C TYR A 30 -13.76 -23.93 6.53
N LEU A 31 -14.94 -24.11 5.93
CA LEU A 31 -15.33 -25.35 5.28
C LEU A 31 -14.88 -25.29 3.83
N ASN A 32 -14.00 -26.20 3.40
CA ASN A 32 -13.49 -26.25 2.03
C ASN A 32 -14.48 -26.94 1.08
N LYS A 33 -14.17 -26.97 -0.21
CA LYS A 33 -15.01 -27.60 -1.26
C LYS A 33 -15.30 -29.08 -1.02
N ALA A 34 -14.46 -29.77 -0.26
CA ALA A 34 -14.64 -31.18 0.10
C ALA A 34 -15.36 -31.38 1.45
N GLY A 35 -15.96 -30.32 2.02
CA GLY A 35 -16.65 -30.37 3.30
C GLY A 35 -15.73 -30.56 4.52
N ARG A 36 -14.42 -30.35 4.36
CA ARG A 36 -13.45 -30.47 5.46
C ARG A 36 -13.08 -29.10 6.01
N LYS A 37 -12.85 -29.01 7.32
CA LYS A 37 -12.35 -27.80 7.98
C LYS A 37 -10.92 -27.50 7.53
N LYS A 38 -10.63 -26.22 7.28
CA LYS A 38 -9.31 -25.69 7.00
C LYS A 38 -9.13 -24.39 7.76
N THR A 39 -8.01 -24.25 8.45
CA THR A 39 -7.60 -23.02 9.14
C THR A 39 -6.73 -22.17 8.23
N PHE A 40 -6.87 -20.85 8.36
CA PHE A 40 -6.05 -19.86 7.68
C PHE A 40 -5.72 -18.74 8.66
N GLU A 41 -4.45 -18.38 8.75
CA GLU A 41 -3.98 -17.32 9.64
C GLU A 41 -3.83 -16.00 8.91
N ILE A 42 -4.29 -14.92 9.56
CA ILE A 42 -4.10 -13.57 9.05
C ILE A 42 -3.61 -12.63 10.16
N VAL A 43 -3.03 -11.52 9.73
CA VAL A 43 -2.74 -10.36 10.59
C VAL A 43 -3.61 -9.17 10.18
N SER A 44 -4.11 -8.44 11.18
CA SER A 44 -4.80 -7.15 10.97
C SER A 44 -4.21 -6.07 11.88
N ARG A 45 -4.20 -4.83 11.42
CA ARG A 45 -3.92 -3.67 12.28
C ARG A 45 -5.12 -3.29 13.14
N LYS A 46 -6.31 -3.77 12.76
CA LYS A 46 -7.59 -3.46 13.40
C LYS A 46 -7.98 -4.54 14.40
N ASN A 47 -8.79 -4.14 15.37
CA ASN A 47 -9.46 -5.08 16.25
C ASN A 47 -10.77 -5.49 15.60
N LEU A 48 -10.77 -6.64 14.92
CA LEU A 48 -11.93 -7.16 14.22
C LEU A 48 -12.84 -7.91 15.17
N CYS A 49 -14.13 -7.54 15.20
CA CYS A 49 -15.16 -8.16 16.00
C CYS A 49 -16.02 -9.14 15.20
N SER A 50 -16.07 -8.98 13.88
CA SER A 50 -16.85 -9.84 12.98
C SER A 50 -16.15 -10.06 11.65
N PRO A 51 -16.48 -11.13 10.91
CA PRO A 51 -15.96 -11.38 9.58
C PRO A 51 -16.29 -10.27 8.56
N ASP A 52 -17.38 -9.52 8.72
CA ASP A 52 -17.79 -8.45 7.83
C ASP A 52 -16.86 -7.23 7.91
N GLU A 53 -16.03 -7.16 8.94
CA GLU A 53 -15.03 -6.11 9.12
C GLU A 53 -13.71 -6.38 8.34
N LEU A 54 -13.54 -7.59 7.81
CA LEU A 54 -12.37 -7.96 7.02
C LEU A 54 -12.26 -7.07 5.77
N GLY A 55 -11.25 -6.21 5.74
CA GLY A 55 -11.01 -5.29 4.63
C GLY A 55 -12.03 -4.15 4.48
N ALA A 56 -12.99 -4.02 5.40
CA ALA A 56 -14.12 -3.09 5.26
C ALA A 56 -13.71 -1.60 5.28
N LYS A 57 -12.63 -1.26 5.97
CA LYS A 57 -12.13 0.11 6.05
C LYS A 57 -10.73 0.20 5.49
N PRO A 58 -10.46 1.12 4.55
CA PRO A 58 -9.11 1.37 4.06
C PRO A 58 -8.19 1.82 5.20
N SER A 59 -6.91 1.44 5.11
CA SER A 59 -5.92 1.75 6.13
C SER A 59 -5.05 2.95 5.77
N GLY A 60 -5.01 3.36 4.50
CA GLY A 60 -4.16 4.45 4.05
C GLY A 60 -4.11 4.56 2.52
N VAL A 61 -3.09 5.23 2.01
CA VAL A 61 -2.87 5.49 0.59
C VAL A 61 -1.45 5.10 0.17
N SER A 62 -1.30 4.66 -1.08
CA SER A 62 -0.02 4.62 -1.80
C SER A 62 -0.09 5.64 -2.94
N ILE A 63 0.89 6.51 -3.05
CA ILE A 63 0.88 7.67 -3.93
C ILE A 63 1.88 7.47 -5.06
N ILE A 64 1.39 7.41 -6.30
CA ILE A 64 2.19 7.43 -7.52
C ILE A 64 2.32 8.90 -7.90
N ALA A 65 3.43 9.51 -7.48
CA ALA A 65 3.71 10.92 -7.64
C ALA A 65 4.71 11.15 -8.77
N PHE A 66 4.52 12.22 -9.55
CA PHE A 66 5.43 12.58 -10.62
C PHE A 66 5.50 14.10 -10.82
N GLN A 67 6.62 14.55 -11.35
CA GLN A 67 6.89 15.96 -11.70
C GLN A 67 7.82 16.00 -12.92
N ASN A 68 7.49 16.84 -13.91
CA ASN A 68 8.33 17.08 -15.07
C ASN A 68 8.82 15.78 -15.78
N ASP A 69 7.89 14.85 -16.05
CA ASP A 69 8.16 13.54 -16.68
C ASP A 69 9.15 12.65 -15.89
N LYS A 70 9.19 12.82 -14.57
CA LYS A 70 9.96 11.98 -13.66
C LYS A 70 9.05 11.37 -12.60
N LEU A 71 9.25 10.10 -12.27
CA LEU A 71 8.56 9.39 -11.20
C LEU A 71 9.28 9.61 -9.88
N LEU A 72 8.53 9.93 -8.83
CA LEU A 72 9.02 9.96 -7.46
C LEU A 72 9.06 8.54 -6.88
N LEU A 73 10.20 8.14 -6.37
CA LEU A 73 10.36 6.94 -5.53
C LEU A 73 11.14 7.28 -4.28
N LEU A 74 10.88 6.54 -3.21
CA LEU A 74 11.56 6.65 -1.93
C LEU A 74 12.52 5.48 -1.75
N LYS A 75 13.80 5.72 -1.48
CA LYS A 75 14.69 4.71 -0.92
C LYS A 75 14.42 4.66 0.57
N GLU A 76 13.71 3.64 1.03
CA GLU A 76 13.16 3.54 2.38
C GLU A 76 13.69 2.30 3.09
N PHE A 77 14.18 2.44 4.32
CA PHE A 77 14.54 1.30 5.16
C PHE A 77 13.29 0.64 5.76
N ARG A 78 13.01 -0.59 5.34
CA ARG A 78 11.88 -1.37 5.82
C ARG A 78 12.30 -2.33 6.92
N MET A 79 11.93 -2.01 8.16
CA MET A 79 12.26 -2.81 9.35
C MET A 79 11.78 -4.26 9.24
N SER A 80 10.65 -4.49 8.57
CA SER A 80 10.08 -5.84 8.39
C SER A 80 10.95 -6.80 7.59
N ILE A 81 11.84 -6.28 6.76
CA ILE A 81 12.78 -7.05 5.94
C ILE A 81 14.26 -6.70 6.22
N ASN A 82 14.49 -5.75 7.14
CA ASN A 82 15.82 -5.27 7.54
C ASN A 82 16.69 -4.80 6.36
N LYS A 83 16.08 -4.09 5.39
CA LYS A 83 16.73 -3.58 4.18
C LYS A 83 16.11 -2.27 3.72
N SER A 84 16.90 -1.49 2.95
CA SER A 84 16.37 -0.38 2.16
C SER A 84 15.94 -0.87 0.79
N ILE A 85 14.72 -0.53 0.38
CA ILE A 85 14.16 -0.83 -0.94
C ILE A 85 13.55 0.42 -1.54
N PHE A 86 13.29 0.41 -2.85
CA PHE A 86 12.49 1.46 -3.47
C PHE A 86 11.00 1.23 -3.24
N ASN A 87 10.34 2.28 -2.77
CA ASN A 87 8.91 2.28 -2.47
C ASN A 87 8.21 3.51 -3.04
N LEU A 88 6.88 3.52 -3.01
CA LEU A 88 6.06 4.70 -3.24
C LEU A 88 5.93 5.49 -1.93
N CYS A 89 5.72 6.79 -2.01
CA CYS A 89 5.19 7.58 -0.91
C CYS A 89 3.87 6.97 -0.44
N ALA A 90 3.72 6.72 0.84
CA ALA A 90 2.56 5.99 1.35
C ALA A 90 2.40 6.16 2.85
N GLY A 91 1.18 6.40 3.31
CA GLY A 91 0.90 6.48 4.71
C GLY A 91 -0.48 6.02 5.13
N MET A 92 -0.71 6.08 6.42
CA MET A 92 -1.96 5.64 7.03
C MET A 92 -2.93 6.80 7.19
N LEU A 93 -4.21 6.55 6.93
CA LEU A 93 -5.28 7.50 7.25
C LEU A 93 -5.36 7.69 8.77
N GLU A 94 -5.40 8.94 9.20
CA GLU A 94 -5.68 9.33 10.57
C GLU A 94 -7.20 9.37 10.83
N GLU A 95 -7.58 9.44 12.11
CA GLU A 95 -8.99 9.48 12.48
C GLU A 95 -9.63 10.81 12.05
N GLY A 96 -10.66 10.72 11.19
CA GLY A 96 -11.37 11.87 10.66
C GLY A 96 -10.71 12.53 9.45
N GLU A 97 -9.55 12.06 9.02
CA GLU A 97 -8.83 12.58 7.87
C GLU A 97 -9.48 12.12 6.55
N SER A 98 -9.65 13.03 5.61
CA SER A 98 -10.02 12.69 4.23
C SER A 98 -8.83 12.09 3.49
N ILE A 99 -9.11 11.41 2.37
CA ILE A 99 -8.04 10.81 1.56
C ILE A 99 -7.13 11.87 0.91
N GLU A 100 -7.71 13.01 0.54
CA GLU A 100 -6.99 14.13 -0.04
C GLU A 100 -6.04 14.78 0.99
N GLU A 101 -6.50 14.97 2.23
CA GLU A 101 -5.67 15.47 3.33
C GLU A 101 -4.52 14.51 3.65
N CYS A 102 -4.80 13.21 3.68
CA CYS A 102 -3.78 12.19 3.86
C CYS A 102 -2.71 12.22 2.74
N ILE A 103 -3.12 12.36 1.48
CA ILE A 103 -2.19 12.51 0.35
C ILE A 103 -1.29 13.74 0.53
N GLU A 104 -1.87 14.87 0.91
CA GLU A 104 -1.14 16.13 1.09
C GLU A 104 -0.14 16.02 2.25
N ARG A 105 -0.57 15.51 3.40
CA ARG A 105 0.26 15.31 4.59
C ARG A 105 1.43 14.37 4.33
N GLU A 106 1.17 13.17 3.80
CA GLU A 106 2.21 12.16 3.56
C GLU A 106 3.24 12.62 2.51
N LEU A 107 2.79 13.29 1.44
CA LEU A 107 3.72 13.89 0.47
C LEU A 107 4.64 14.91 1.13
N TYR A 108 4.10 15.77 1.98
CA TYR A 108 4.89 16.78 2.66
C TYR A 108 5.85 16.17 3.67
N GLU A 109 5.40 15.24 4.51
CA GLU A 109 6.21 14.61 5.55
C GLU A 109 7.36 13.78 4.96
N GLU A 110 7.09 12.94 3.96
CA GLU A 110 8.11 12.06 3.39
C GLU A 110 9.00 12.72 2.34
N THR A 111 8.57 13.84 1.73
CA THR A 111 9.25 14.37 0.53
C THR A 111 9.41 15.89 0.48
N GLY A 112 8.71 16.65 1.31
CA GLY A 112 8.62 18.12 1.24
C GLY A 112 7.76 18.66 0.09
N LEU A 113 7.19 17.76 -0.73
CA LEU A 113 6.37 18.14 -1.88
C LEU A 113 4.90 18.33 -1.49
N VAL A 114 4.17 19.05 -2.35
CA VAL A 114 2.73 19.20 -2.22
C VAL A 114 2.02 18.82 -3.53
N PRO A 115 0.76 18.39 -3.49
CA PRO A 115 0.00 18.15 -4.70
C PRO A 115 -0.11 19.43 -5.55
N LYS A 116 0.20 19.34 -6.84
CA LYS A 116 -0.21 20.32 -7.84
C LYS A 116 -1.59 19.98 -8.36
N ARG A 117 -1.85 18.69 -8.59
CA ARG A 117 -3.13 18.14 -9.04
C ARG A 117 -3.23 16.66 -8.68
N ILE A 118 -4.30 16.27 -8.02
CA ILE A 118 -4.69 14.86 -7.88
C ILE A 118 -5.41 14.48 -9.17
N ILE A 119 -4.82 13.53 -9.92
CA ILE A 119 -5.35 13.10 -11.21
C ILE A 119 -6.44 12.07 -11.04
N SER A 120 -6.20 11.09 -10.15
CA SER A 120 -7.15 10.03 -9.87
C SER A 120 -6.84 9.39 -8.51
N ILE A 121 -7.88 8.98 -7.83
CA ILE A 121 -7.81 8.11 -6.65
C ILE A 121 -8.61 6.84 -6.99
N LEU A 122 -7.93 5.71 -7.06
CA LEU A 122 -8.58 4.43 -7.29
C LEU A 122 -9.30 3.96 -6.02
N PRO A 123 -10.41 3.21 -6.15
CA PRO A 123 -11.04 2.55 -5.02
C PRO A 123 -10.04 1.70 -4.22
N PRO A 124 -10.28 1.49 -2.91
CA PRO A 124 -9.39 0.67 -2.09
C PRO A 124 -9.21 -0.72 -2.66
N SER A 125 -7.97 -1.20 -2.63
CA SER A 125 -7.60 -2.54 -3.06
C SER A 125 -6.78 -3.24 -1.98
N TYR A 126 -6.82 -4.56 -1.95
CA TYR A 126 -6.08 -5.35 -0.97
C TYR A 126 -4.57 -5.27 -1.21
N SER A 127 -3.81 -5.00 -0.15
CA SER A 127 -2.36 -4.84 -0.23
C SER A 127 -1.59 -6.15 -0.12
N ALA A 128 -2.12 -7.13 0.64
CA ALA A 128 -1.40 -8.37 0.96
C ALA A 128 -2.36 -9.52 1.30
N VAL A 129 -3.24 -9.89 0.35
CA VAL A 129 -4.33 -10.89 0.55
C VAL A 129 -3.86 -12.27 1.00
N GLY A 130 -2.56 -12.58 0.88
CA GLY A 130 -2.02 -13.86 1.33
C GLY A 130 -1.93 -13.99 2.87
N PHE A 131 -1.97 -12.89 3.60
CA PHE A 131 -1.83 -12.93 5.07
C PHE A 131 -2.46 -11.74 5.81
N SER A 132 -3.07 -10.77 5.13
CA SER A 132 -3.65 -9.57 5.77
C SER A 132 -4.93 -9.14 5.07
N ASP A 133 -5.82 -8.53 5.84
CA ASP A 133 -7.05 -7.89 5.38
C ASP A 133 -6.85 -6.42 4.99
N THR A 134 -5.62 -5.91 5.01
CA THR A 134 -5.30 -4.51 4.76
C THR A 134 -5.69 -4.08 3.34
N THR A 135 -6.50 -3.03 3.24
CA THR A 135 -6.82 -2.33 1.99
C THR A 135 -6.24 -0.92 1.99
N THR A 136 -5.82 -0.43 0.82
CA THR A 136 -5.28 0.92 0.64
C THR A 136 -5.82 1.54 -0.64
N TYR A 137 -5.95 2.87 -0.65
CA TYR A 137 -6.14 3.63 -1.87
C TYR A 137 -4.85 3.68 -2.69
N ILE A 138 -4.98 3.90 -4.00
CA ILE A 138 -3.86 4.24 -4.88
C ILE A 138 -4.20 5.57 -5.53
N ALA A 139 -3.35 6.58 -5.31
CA ALA A 139 -3.53 7.91 -5.86
C ALA A 139 -2.46 8.21 -6.92
N PHE A 140 -2.87 8.88 -8.01
CA PHE A 140 -1.98 9.41 -9.04
C PHE A 140 -1.94 10.92 -8.89
N VAL A 141 -0.75 11.46 -8.63
CA VAL A 141 -0.59 12.86 -8.23
C VAL A 141 0.53 13.53 -9.00
N GLU A 142 0.22 14.62 -9.71
CA GLU A 142 1.21 15.58 -10.17
C GLU A 142 1.62 16.44 -8.98
N VAL A 143 2.90 16.47 -8.65
CA VAL A 143 3.42 17.23 -7.50
C VAL A 143 4.20 18.47 -7.92
N LYS A 144 4.42 19.37 -6.96
CA LYS A 144 5.25 20.58 -7.10
C LYS A 144 6.04 20.82 -5.82
N GLY A 145 7.11 21.60 -5.95
CA GLY A 145 8.00 21.94 -4.84
C GLY A 145 9.39 21.37 -5.04
N GLU A 146 10.19 21.43 -4.02
CA GLU A 146 11.55 20.90 -3.95
C GLU A 146 11.59 19.79 -2.90
N LEU A 147 12.43 18.78 -3.12
CA LEU A 147 12.59 17.68 -2.18
C LEU A 147 13.21 18.20 -0.88
N ALA A 148 12.58 17.84 0.22
CA ALA A 148 13.06 18.12 1.57
C ALA A 148 12.73 16.93 2.48
N ASP A 149 13.54 16.72 3.50
CA ASP A 149 13.33 15.67 4.50
C ASP A 149 12.57 16.26 5.69
N HIS A 150 11.34 15.85 5.87
CA HIS A 150 10.51 16.15 7.03
C HIS A 150 10.07 14.88 7.76
N SER A 151 10.68 13.72 7.42
CA SER A 151 10.38 12.43 8.04
C SER A 151 10.72 12.43 9.53
N SER A 152 10.08 11.53 10.27
CA SER A 152 10.34 11.36 11.69
C SER A 152 11.70 10.71 11.96
N GLU A 153 12.23 10.86 13.19
CA GLU A 153 13.48 10.21 13.61
C GLU A 153 13.46 8.67 13.52
N ASN A 154 12.28 8.08 13.39
CA ASN A 154 12.08 6.62 13.29
C ASN A 154 12.04 6.13 11.84
N GLU A 155 12.13 7.02 10.87
CA GLU A 155 12.04 6.73 9.45
C GLU A 155 13.34 7.10 8.75
N LEU A 156 13.86 6.17 7.97
CA LEU A 156 15.00 6.42 7.10
C LEU A 156 14.51 6.39 5.66
N ILE A 157 14.18 7.57 5.14
CA ILE A 157 13.59 7.78 3.83
C ILE A 157 14.47 8.74 3.04
N SER A 158 14.67 8.46 1.76
CA SER A 158 15.36 9.35 0.83
C SER A 158 14.55 9.44 -0.47
N PRO A 159 13.84 10.56 -0.71
CA PRO A 159 13.03 10.76 -1.91
C PRO A 159 13.90 11.14 -3.11
N HIS A 160 13.59 10.55 -4.28
CA HIS A 160 14.28 10.82 -5.53
C HIS A 160 13.34 10.84 -6.73
N PHE A 161 13.59 11.74 -7.67
CA PHE A 161 12.94 11.75 -8.97
C PHE A 161 13.76 11.01 -10.01
N PHE A 162 13.13 10.06 -10.70
CA PHE A 162 13.76 9.24 -11.72
C PHE A 162 13.14 9.46 -13.10
N THR A 163 13.99 9.64 -14.11
CA THR A 163 13.61 9.59 -15.50
C THR A 163 13.28 8.16 -15.94
N ARG A 164 12.64 8.00 -17.10
CA ARG A 164 12.36 6.68 -17.70
C ARG A 164 13.63 5.86 -17.95
N THR A 165 14.73 6.52 -18.31
CA THR A 165 16.01 5.85 -18.54
C THR A 165 16.62 5.33 -17.23
N GLU A 166 16.68 6.16 -16.20
CA GLU A 166 17.18 5.76 -14.88
C GLU A 166 16.34 4.64 -14.27
N LEU A 167 15.01 4.67 -14.44
CA LEU A 167 14.13 3.61 -13.95
C LEU A 167 14.37 2.25 -14.62
N LYS A 168 14.76 2.23 -15.92
CA LYS A 168 15.12 0.98 -16.62
C LYS A 168 16.32 0.28 -15.96
N GLU A 169 17.32 1.08 -15.60
CA GLU A 169 18.52 0.57 -14.94
C GLU A 169 18.18 0.15 -13.49
N LEU A 170 17.46 1.01 -12.77
CA LEU A 170 17.09 0.79 -11.38
C LEU A 170 16.29 -0.51 -11.18
N LEU A 171 15.34 -0.82 -12.07
CA LEU A 171 14.53 -2.04 -12.05
C LEU A 171 15.35 -3.34 -12.19
N THR A 172 16.56 -3.26 -12.73
CA THR A 172 17.44 -4.42 -12.91
C THR A 172 18.45 -4.58 -11.78
N MET A 173 18.75 -3.51 -11.05
CA MET A 173 19.87 -3.47 -10.10
C MET A 173 19.42 -3.37 -8.63
N GLU A 174 18.19 -2.94 -8.38
CA GLU A 174 17.72 -2.58 -7.04
C GLU A 174 16.48 -3.36 -6.62
N GLU A 175 16.25 -3.42 -5.32
CA GLU A 175 15.06 -4.07 -4.74
C GLU A 175 13.90 -3.08 -4.59
N PHE A 176 12.69 -3.55 -4.86
CA PHE A 176 11.46 -2.76 -4.86
C PHE A 176 10.36 -3.42 -4.04
N SER A 177 9.40 -2.62 -3.57
CA SER A 177 8.07 -3.15 -3.25
C SER A 177 7.32 -3.50 -4.55
N SER A 178 6.41 -4.47 -4.50
CA SER A 178 5.66 -4.89 -5.71
C SER A 178 4.89 -3.74 -6.37
N ARG A 179 4.32 -2.83 -5.58
CA ARG A 179 3.58 -1.68 -6.12
C ARG A 179 4.49 -0.66 -6.78
N SER A 180 5.62 -0.33 -6.18
CA SER A 180 6.59 0.61 -6.75
C SER A 180 7.25 0.04 -8.01
N GLN A 181 7.52 -1.28 -8.04
CA GLN A 181 8.05 -1.96 -9.21
C GLN A 181 7.08 -1.89 -10.40
N LEU A 182 5.80 -2.17 -10.17
CA LEU A 182 4.77 -2.06 -11.21
C LEU A 182 4.57 -0.61 -11.65
N ALA A 183 4.55 0.36 -10.72
CA ALA A 183 4.43 1.78 -11.04
C ALA A 183 5.61 2.23 -11.93
N ALA A 184 6.84 1.88 -11.59
CA ALA A 184 8.04 2.18 -12.37
C ALA A 184 7.98 1.53 -13.76
N PHE A 185 7.59 0.26 -13.85
CA PHE A 185 7.45 -0.44 -15.13
C PHE A 185 6.42 0.24 -16.03
N PHE A 186 5.23 0.55 -15.53
CA PHE A 186 4.20 1.23 -16.32
C PHE A 186 4.60 2.66 -16.68
N PHE A 187 5.27 3.39 -15.79
CA PHE A 187 5.77 4.73 -16.08
C PHE A 187 6.77 4.73 -17.26
N ILE A 188 7.63 3.72 -17.35
CA ILE A 188 8.59 3.57 -18.46
C ILE A 188 7.86 3.35 -19.79
N HIS A 189 6.80 2.54 -19.80
CA HIS A 189 6.15 2.05 -21.03
C HIS A 189 4.91 2.84 -21.45
N ASN A 190 4.35 3.68 -20.59
CA ASN A 190 3.13 4.44 -20.88
C ASN A 190 3.39 5.94 -20.94
N HIS A 191 2.88 6.57 -22.03
CA HIS A 191 2.85 8.02 -22.17
C HIS A 191 1.68 8.69 -21.42
N LEU A 192 0.94 7.95 -20.61
CA LEU A 192 -0.24 8.45 -19.87
C LEU A 192 0.11 9.47 -18.77
N PHE A 193 1.40 9.64 -18.47
CA PHE A 193 1.91 10.60 -17.48
C PHE A 193 2.63 11.79 -18.13
N ALA A 194 2.45 11.97 -19.44
CA ALA A 194 3.03 13.08 -20.19
C ALA A 194 2.05 14.26 -20.28
#